data_26bd94e0044ed41d3eabdf161caac5e3
#
_entry.id   26bd94e0044ed41d3eabdf161caac5e3
#
_cell.length_a   1.000
_cell.length_b   1.000
_cell.length_c   1.000
_cell.angle_alpha   90.00
_cell.angle_beta   90.00
_cell.angle_gamma   90.00
#
_symmetry.space_group_name_H-M   'P 1'
#
loop_
_entity.id
_entity.type
_entity.pdbx_description
1 polymer ?
#
loop_
_entity_poly.entity_id
_entity_poly.type
_entity_poly.pdbx_seq_one_letter_code
_entity_poly.pdbx_strand_id
1 'polypeptide(L)'
;MAIKYIEQDRTFWLDTEHTSYLLAIVDQENFVGHVYYGQKLQYTENTPAPVYLLRTGEAPFVPSQNNRERVSFLDSFPMEYPGNGLGDYRESAISVRTAQGHVGVQLQYVSHEIVKEKPALPGLPSTFPGLSLIHI
;
A
#
# COMPACT_ATOMS: atom_id res chain seq x y z
N MET A 1 -5.44 -18.25 6.56
CA MET A 1 -5.02 -16.85 6.25
C MET A 1 -6.04 -15.91 6.86
N ALA A 2 -5.62 -14.90 7.56
CA ALA A 2 -6.50 -13.87 8.14
C ALA A 2 -6.13 -12.50 7.56
N ILE A 3 -7.12 -11.78 7.10
CA ILE A 3 -6.98 -10.38 6.70
C ILE A 3 -7.72 -9.54 7.73
N LYS A 4 -7.05 -8.52 8.27
CA LYS A 4 -7.62 -7.57 9.23
C LYS A 4 -7.33 -6.16 8.77
N TYR A 5 -8.28 -5.28 8.96
CA TYR A 5 -8.08 -3.84 8.86
C TYR A 5 -8.19 -3.22 10.24
N ILE A 6 -7.18 -2.47 10.64
CA ILE A 6 -7.11 -1.76 11.92
C ILE A 6 -7.43 -0.30 11.62
N GLU A 7 -8.64 0.12 11.89
CA GLU A 7 -9.13 1.45 11.53
C GLU A 7 -8.35 2.56 12.24
N GLN A 8 -8.02 2.37 13.51
CA GLN A 8 -7.28 3.35 14.31
C GLN A 8 -5.93 3.71 13.68
N ASP A 9 -5.23 2.73 13.14
CA ASP A 9 -3.90 2.87 12.54
C ASP A 9 -3.95 2.93 11.03
N ARG A 10 -5.12 2.75 10.43
CA ARG A 10 -5.35 2.65 8.99
C ARG A 10 -4.43 1.61 8.32
N THR A 11 -4.25 0.46 8.98
CA THR A 11 -3.35 -0.59 8.54
C THR A 11 -4.08 -1.88 8.16
N PHE A 12 -3.59 -2.52 7.11
CA PHE A 12 -4.00 -3.87 6.73
C PHE A 12 -2.98 -4.87 7.22
N TRP A 13 -3.46 -5.92 7.84
CA TRP A 13 -2.69 -7.08 8.28
C TRP A 13 -3.14 -8.29 7.50
N LEU A 14 -2.25 -8.85 6.71
CA LEU A 14 -2.47 -10.04 5.91
C LEU A 14 -1.57 -11.15 6.45
N ASP A 15 -2.16 -12.06 7.21
CA ASP A 15 -1.43 -13.10 7.92
C ASP A 15 -1.60 -14.45 7.24
N THR A 16 -0.49 -15.12 6.99
CA THR A 16 -0.46 -16.56 6.73
C THR A 16 -0.22 -17.33 8.04
N GLU A 17 0.11 -18.62 7.94
CA GLU A 17 0.52 -19.40 9.09
C GLU A 17 1.85 -18.90 9.70
N HIS A 18 2.79 -18.49 8.83
CA HIS A 18 4.17 -18.19 9.22
C HIS A 18 4.61 -16.76 8.93
N THR A 19 3.87 -16.01 8.13
CA THR A 19 4.25 -14.67 7.69
C THR A 19 3.17 -13.64 7.93
N SER A 20 3.59 -12.40 8.10
CA SER A 20 2.72 -11.21 8.06
C SER A 20 3.16 -10.29 6.93
N TYR A 21 2.18 -9.74 6.25
CA TYR A 21 2.33 -8.66 5.29
C TYR A 21 1.48 -7.47 5.72
N LEU A 22 2.11 -6.32 5.90
CA LEU A 22 1.45 -5.12 6.43
C LEU A 22 1.53 -3.97 5.43
N LEU A 23 0.38 -3.33 5.24
CA LEU A 23 0.20 -2.12 4.45
C LEU A 23 -0.38 -1.03 5.34
N ALA A 24 -0.06 0.23 5.07
CA ALA A 24 -0.69 1.36 5.75
C ALA A 24 -1.19 2.39 4.75
N ILE A 25 -2.31 3.02 5.09
CA ILE A 25 -2.82 4.20 4.40
C ILE A 25 -2.33 5.42 5.16
N VAL A 26 -1.52 6.25 4.51
CA VAL A 26 -0.82 7.34 5.18
C VAL A 26 -1.19 8.70 4.60
N ASP A 27 -1.07 9.69 5.45
CA ASP A 27 -1.30 11.11 5.19
C ASP A 27 -2.70 11.45 4.62
N GLN A 28 -2.89 12.71 4.34
CA GLN A 28 -4.11 13.23 3.72
C GLN A 28 -4.24 12.83 2.25
N GLU A 29 -3.12 12.50 1.62
CA GLU A 29 -3.07 11.95 0.27
C GLU A 29 -3.60 10.53 0.15
N ASN A 30 -3.80 9.83 1.26
CA ASN A 30 -4.27 8.44 1.25
C ASN A 30 -3.38 7.50 0.43
N PHE A 31 -2.08 7.65 0.53
CA PHE A 31 -1.15 6.73 -0.11
C PHE A 31 -1.14 5.39 0.60
N VAL A 32 -1.02 4.32 -0.18
CA VAL A 32 -0.83 2.97 0.36
C VAL A 32 0.64 2.64 0.34
N GLY A 33 1.21 2.43 1.52
CA GLY A 33 2.61 2.14 1.69
C GLY A 33 2.87 0.74 2.22
N HIS A 34 4.00 0.18 1.79
CA HIS A 34 4.54 -1.05 2.34
C HIS A 34 5.10 -0.79 3.74
N VAL A 35 4.70 -1.60 4.69
CA VAL A 35 5.16 -1.47 6.08
C VAL A 35 6.09 -2.60 6.47
N TYR A 36 5.67 -3.83 6.22
CA TYR A 36 6.41 -5.00 6.67
C TYR A 36 6.07 -6.23 5.82
N TYR A 37 7.07 -7.05 5.55
CA TYR A 37 6.92 -8.42 5.11
C TYR A 37 7.97 -9.30 5.79
N GLY A 38 7.54 -10.34 6.45
CA GLY A 38 8.48 -11.22 7.15
C GLY A 38 7.77 -12.26 8.02
N GLN A 39 8.46 -12.71 9.06
CA GLN A 39 7.91 -13.64 10.03
C GLN A 39 6.63 -13.09 10.64
N LYS A 40 5.71 -14.01 11.00
CA LYS A 40 4.44 -13.64 11.57
C LYS A 40 4.58 -12.79 12.82
N LEU A 41 3.95 -11.62 12.79
CA LEU A 41 3.89 -10.71 13.92
C LEU A 41 2.71 -11.05 14.83
N GLN A 42 2.87 -10.76 16.10
CA GLN A 42 1.77 -10.81 17.07
C GLN A 42 1.22 -9.40 17.25
N TYR A 43 -0.06 -9.23 16.92
CA TYR A 43 -0.78 -8.00 17.19
C TYR A 43 -1.41 -8.10 18.59
N THR A 44 -1.14 -7.10 19.42
CA THR A 44 -1.82 -6.87 20.69
C THR A 44 -2.37 -5.45 20.70
N GLU A 45 -3.36 -5.17 21.53
CA GLU A 45 -3.95 -3.81 21.67
C GLU A 45 -2.91 -2.72 22.02
N ASN A 46 -1.79 -3.13 22.59
CA ASN A 46 -0.67 -2.25 22.95
C ASN A 46 0.47 -2.26 21.90
N THR A 47 0.30 -2.92 20.76
CA THR A 47 1.31 -2.92 19.71
C THR A 47 1.37 -1.51 19.11
N PRO A 48 2.55 -0.86 19.07
CA PRO A 48 2.68 0.45 18.43
C PRO A 48 2.28 0.35 16.95
N ALA A 49 1.66 1.40 16.46
CA ALA A 49 1.26 1.47 15.05
C ALA A 49 2.46 1.17 14.13
N PRO A 50 2.36 0.17 13.26
CA PRO A 50 3.48 -0.23 12.39
C PRO A 50 3.90 0.87 11.40
N VAL A 51 3.12 1.92 11.26
CA VAL A 51 3.44 3.09 10.44
C VAL A 51 4.79 3.74 10.78
N TYR A 52 5.33 3.49 11.96
CA TYR A 52 6.68 3.94 12.30
C TYR A 52 7.77 3.37 11.39
N LEU A 53 7.53 2.22 10.76
CA LEU A 53 8.47 1.62 9.81
C LEU A 53 8.54 2.40 8.49
N LEU A 54 7.55 3.26 8.21
CA LEU A 54 7.50 4.10 7.01
C LEU A 54 8.24 5.43 7.17
N ARG A 55 8.93 5.66 8.27
CA ARG A 55 9.63 6.93 8.50
C ARG A 55 10.75 7.13 7.50
N THR A 56 10.62 8.21 6.73
CA THR A 56 11.70 8.79 5.96
C THR A 56 12.24 9.99 6.74
N GLY A 57 13.50 9.97 7.11
CA GLY A 57 14.10 10.99 7.99
C GLY A 57 14.43 12.33 7.31
N GLU A 58 14.26 12.44 6.01
CA GLU A 58 14.75 13.54 5.19
C GLU A 58 13.63 14.50 4.76
N ALA A 59 14.00 15.76 4.54
CA ALA A 59 13.09 16.73 3.94
C ALA A 59 12.85 16.39 2.46
N PRO A 60 11.62 16.50 1.97
CA PRO A 60 11.29 16.14 0.60
C PRO A 60 11.80 17.16 -0.41
N PHE A 61 12.21 16.67 -1.55
CA PHE A 61 12.48 17.50 -2.72
C PHE A 61 11.23 17.75 -3.58
N VAL A 62 10.18 16.95 -3.39
CA VAL A 62 8.98 17.00 -4.20
C VAL A 62 7.93 17.88 -3.53
N PRO A 63 7.41 18.90 -4.23
CA PRO A 63 6.32 19.73 -3.72
C PRO A 63 5.08 18.90 -3.41
N SER A 64 4.42 19.22 -2.31
CA SER A 64 3.13 18.65 -1.93
C SER A 64 2.00 19.62 -2.17
N GLN A 65 0.83 19.11 -2.57
CA GLN A 65 -0.40 19.89 -2.63
C GLN A 65 -1.03 20.12 -1.26
N ASN A 66 -0.72 19.25 -0.31
CA ASN A 66 -1.21 19.29 1.04
C ASN A 66 -0.06 19.51 2.03
N ASN A 67 -0.40 19.92 3.23
CA ASN A 67 0.56 20.04 4.31
C ASN A 67 0.87 18.62 4.84
N ARG A 68 1.82 17.94 4.19
CA ARG A 68 2.14 16.54 4.47
C ARG A 68 2.75 16.35 5.83
N GLU A 69 2.34 15.30 6.48
CA GLU A 69 3.16 14.66 7.49
C GLU A 69 4.42 14.09 6.81
N ARG A 70 5.51 13.95 7.56
CA ARG A 70 6.83 13.58 7.01
C ARG A 70 6.96 12.08 6.67
N VAL A 71 5.94 11.44 6.16
CA VAL A 71 5.95 10.00 5.88
C VAL A 71 5.66 9.63 4.44
N SER A 72 4.99 10.48 3.66
CA SER A 72 4.52 10.14 2.31
C SER A 72 5.13 10.99 1.20
N PHE A 73 6.44 11.15 1.21
CA PHE A 73 7.13 11.81 0.11
C PHE A 73 7.41 10.81 -1.02
N LEU A 74 6.95 11.14 -2.22
CA LEU A 74 7.00 10.22 -3.37
C LEU A 74 8.42 9.79 -3.76
N ASP A 75 9.42 10.61 -3.48
CA ASP A 75 10.84 10.31 -3.74
C ASP A 75 11.44 9.26 -2.79
N SER A 76 10.87 9.08 -1.61
CA SER A 76 11.41 8.19 -0.58
C SER A 76 10.38 7.28 0.08
N PHE A 77 9.09 7.55 -0.09
CA PHE A 77 8.01 6.77 0.52
C PHE A 77 7.91 5.37 -0.13
N PRO A 78 7.86 4.28 0.65
CA PRO A 78 7.75 2.93 0.11
C PRO A 78 6.32 2.63 -0.35
N MET A 79 5.91 3.19 -1.49
CA MET A 79 4.59 2.94 -2.06
C MET A 79 4.44 1.46 -2.42
N GLU A 80 3.30 0.89 -2.07
CA GLU A 80 2.96 -0.48 -2.44
C GLU A 80 2.71 -0.62 -3.94
N TYR A 81 2.14 0.40 -4.54
CA TYR A 81 1.84 0.42 -5.96
C TYR A 81 2.23 1.76 -6.60
N PRO A 82 3.52 1.95 -6.93
CA PRO A 82 4.02 3.21 -7.45
C PRO A 82 3.42 3.55 -8.80
N GLY A 83 3.00 4.79 -8.96
CA GLY A 83 2.59 5.36 -10.24
C GLY A 83 3.77 5.92 -11.03
N ASN A 84 3.48 6.57 -12.14
CA ASN A 84 4.47 7.22 -13.00
C ASN A 84 4.37 8.74 -12.93
N GLY A 85 5.50 9.40 -12.77
CA GLY A 85 5.57 10.87 -12.74
C GLY A 85 5.31 11.46 -11.35
N LEU A 86 5.10 12.78 -11.29
CA LEU A 86 4.80 13.53 -10.07
C LEU A 86 5.86 13.45 -8.96
N GLY A 87 7.13 13.19 -9.33
CA GLY A 87 8.24 13.10 -8.40
C GLY A 87 8.54 11.68 -7.89
N ASP A 88 7.82 10.69 -8.35
CA ASP A 88 8.20 9.29 -8.17
C ASP A 88 9.12 8.86 -9.31
N TYR A 89 10.37 8.53 -9.00
CA TYR A 89 11.40 8.15 -9.99
C TYR A 89 11.62 6.64 -10.05
N ARG A 90 10.84 5.87 -9.30
CA ARG A 90 10.90 4.40 -9.34
C ARG A 90 10.23 3.88 -10.61
N GLU A 91 10.56 2.65 -10.96
CA GLU A 91 9.81 1.96 -11.98
C GLU A 91 8.35 1.81 -11.56
N SER A 92 7.43 2.26 -12.40
CA SER A 92 6.01 2.26 -12.09
C SER A 92 5.40 0.86 -12.20
N ALA A 93 4.56 0.50 -11.24
CA ALA A 93 3.75 -0.71 -11.31
C ALA A 93 2.63 -0.60 -12.36
N ILE A 94 2.25 0.62 -12.71
CA ILE A 94 1.23 0.91 -13.72
C ILE A 94 1.66 2.11 -14.58
N SER A 95 1.45 2.02 -15.87
CA SER A 95 1.63 3.11 -16.82
C SER A 95 0.28 3.43 -17.47
N VAL A 96 -0.15 4.67 -17.34
CA VAL A 96 -1.41 5.16 -17.89
C VAL A 96 -1.12 6.36 -18.80
N ARG A 97 -1.73 6.37 -19.98
CA ARG A 97 -1.76 7.54 -20.85
C ARG A 97 -3.20 7.99 -21.05
N THR A 98 -3.49 9.23 -20.69
CA THR A 98 -4.81 9.83 -20.97
C THR A 98 -4.99 10.12 -22.47
N ALA A 99 -6.23 10.38 -22.89
CA ALA A 99 -6.52 10.79 -24.27
C ALA A 99 -5.79 12.08 -24.68
N GLN A 100 -5.46 12.95 -23.73
CA GLN A 100 -4.72 14.20 -23.94
C GLN A 100 -3.19 13.98 -23.92
N GLY A 101 -2.73 12.75 -23.73
CA GLY A 101 -1.31 12.40 -23.74
C GLY A 101 -0.58 12.53 -22.39
N HIS A 102 -1.27 12.88 -21.32
CA HIS A 102 -0.68 12.93 -19.97
C HIS A 102 -0.35 11.52 -19.48
N VAL A 103 0.81 11.36 -18.86
CA VAL A 103 1.31 10.08 -18.36
C VAL A 103 1.49 10.01 -16.85
N GLY A 104 1.36 11.16 -16.15
CA GLY A 104 1.46 11.20 -14.69
C GLY A 104 0.24 10.56 -14.04
N VAL A 105 0.46 9.63 -13.12
CA VAL A 105 -0.60 9.00 -12.34
C VAL A 105 -0.20 8.94 -10.86
N GLN A 106 -1.14 9.34 -10.00
CA GLN A 106 -1.01 9.26 -8.56
C GLN A 106 -2.18 8.45 -8.03
N LEU A 107 -1.88 7.27 -7.53
CA LEU A 107 -2.88 6.38 -6.97
C LEU A 107 -3.12 6.72 -5.49
N GLN A 108 -4.39 6.79 -5.13
CA GLN A 108 -4.83 7.07 -3.77
C GLN A 108 -5.84 6.02 -3.34
N TYR A 109 -5.78 5.64 -2.07
CA TYR A 109 -6.79 4.76 -1.50
C TYR A 109 -8.16 5.44 -1.44
N VAL A 110 -9.19 4.73 -1.85
CA VAL A 110 -10.59 5.17 -1.79
C VAL A 110 -11.37 4.29 -0.81
N SER A 111 -11.35 2.98 -1.02
CA SER A 111 -12.10 2.02 -0.21
C SER A 111 -11.51 0.62 -0.38
N HIS A 112 -11.92 -0.30 0.48
CA HIS A 112 -11.56 -1.71 0.39
C HIS A 112 -12.75 -2.61 0.71
N GLU A 113 -12.62 -3.85 0.27
CA GLU A 113 -13.49 -4.95 0.65
C GLU A 113 -12.62 -6.16 1.02
N ILE A 114 -12.92 -6.79 2.15
CA ILE A 114 -12.26 -8.03 2.56
C ILE A 114 -13.14 -9.19 2.11
N VAL A 115 -12.68 -9.93 1.12
CA VAL A 115 -13.37 -11.09 0.58
C VAL A 115 -12.74 -12.39 1.08
N LYS A 116 -13.56 -13.42 1.29
CA LYS A 116 -13.09 -14.74 1.76
C LYS A 116 -12.43 -15.56 0.66
N GLU A 117 -12.89 -15.37 -0.56
CA GLU A 117 -12.42 -16.10 -1.73
C GLU A 117 -11.96 -15.13 -2.82
N LYS A 118 -11.00 -15.57 -3.61
CA LYS A 118 -10.53 -14.76 -4.73
C LYS A 118 -11.66 -14.59 -5.76
N PRO A 119 -12.09 -13.36 -6.05
CA PRO A 119 -13.14 -13.14 -7.04
C PRO A 119 -12.63 -13.48 -8.45
N ALA A 120 -13.49 -14.09 -9.25
CA ALA A 120 -13.23 -14.27 -10.66
C ALA A 120 -13.34 -12.92 -11.38
N LEU A 121 -12.37 -12.62 -12.23
CA LEU A 121 -12.42 -11.45 -13.11
C LEU A 121 -13.10 -11.82 -14.42
N PRO A 122 -14.17 -11.15 -14.83
CA PRO A 122 -14.84 -11.44 -16.10
C PRO A 122 -13.88 -11.34 -17.28
N GLY A 123 -13.86 -12.40 -18.11
CA GLY A 123 -13.02 -12.45 -19.32
C GLY A 123 -11.52 -12.69 -19.09
N LEU A 124 -11.09 -12.91 -17.85
CA LEU A 124 -9.70 -13.24 -17.54
C LEU A 124 -9.60 -14.61 -16.87
N PRO A 125 -8.53 -15.36 -17.16
CA PRO A 125 -8.27 -16.60 -16.44
C PRO A 125 -8.00 -16.30 -14.96
N SER A 126 -8.62 -17.05 -14.05
CA SER A 126 -8.34 -16.96 -12.63
C SER A 126 -7.24 -17.96 -12.26
N THR A 127 -6.30 -17.52 -11.43
CA THR A 127 -5.32 -18.42 -10.82
C THR A 127 -5.90 -19.13 -9.61
N PHE A 128 -5.44 -20.33 -9.32
CA PHE A 128 -5.81 -21.00 -8.07
C PHE A 128 -5.38 -20.17 -6.86
N PRO A 129 -6.13 -20.22 -5.75
CA PRO A 129 -5.67 -19.66 -4.49
C PRO A 129 -4.35 -20.33 -4.10
N GLY A 130 -3.31 -19.54 -3.87
CA GLY A 130 -2.04 -20.06 -3.37
C GLY A 130 -2.19 -20.59 -1.95
N LEU A 131 -1.58 -21.71 -1.65
CA LEU A 131 -1.63 -22.31 -0.31
C LEU A 131 -0.92 -21.47 0.76
N SER A 132 -0.06 -20.53 0.35
CA SER A 132 0.76 -19.69 1.25
C SER A 132 0.96 -18.26 0.79
N LEU A 133 0.35 -17.82 -0.30
CA LEU A 133 0.51 -16.48 -0.83
C LEU A 133 -0.67 -15.59 -0.47
N ILE A 134 -0.34 -14.35 -0.21
CA ILE A 134 -1.29 -13.27 0.02
C ILE A 134 -2.02 -12.99 -1.29
N HIS A 135 -3.33 -13.08 -1.26
CA HIS A 135 -4.17 -12.58 -2.35
C HIS A 135 -4.59 -11.16 -1.99
N ILE A 136 -4.08 -10.22 -2.71
CA ILE A 136 -4.50 -8.82 -2.68
C ILE A 136 -5.58 -8.63 -3.73
#